data_b66a5f9c52b4866645f10af8c016e812
#
_entry.id   b66a5f9c52b4866645f10af8c016e812
#
_cell.length_a   1.000
_cell.length_b   1.000
_cell.length_c   1.000
_cell.angle_alpha   90.00
_cell.angle_beta   90.00
_cell.angle_gamma   90.00
#
_symmetry.space_group_name_H-M   'P 1'
#
loop_
_entity.id
_entity.type
_entity.pdbx_description
1 polymer ?
#
loop_
_entity_poly.entity_id
_entity_poly.type
_entity_poly.pdbx_seq_one_letter_code
_entity_poly.pdbx_strand_id
1 'polypeptide(L)'
;MRLKGVYALLMSATTMTRNIDIEALCAEKGLRITEQRRVIARVLSEAEDHPDVETLYDRSSAIDPGISIATVYRTVRLFEEAGILDRHDFGDGRARYEAAPEAHHDHLIDVETGKVIEFVDPELEALQKQIAEKLGFRLVDHRMELYGVSLDRKA
;
A
#
# COMPACT_ATOMS: atom_id res chain seq x y z
N MET A 1 -11.68 4.51 -32.76
CA MET A 1 -11.66 3.03 -32.71
C MET A 1 -10.21 2.51 -32.56
N ARG A 2 -9.47 2.89 -31.54
CA ARG A 2 -8.11 2.35 -31.24
C ARG A 2 -7.63 2.57 -29.80
N LEU A 3 -8.52 2.51 -28.81
CA LEU A 3 -8.14 2.62 -27.40
C LEU A 3 -8.14 1.28 -26.63
N LYS A 4 -8.59 0.19 -27.26
CA LYS A 4 -8.61 -1.13 -26.60
C LYS A 4 -7.26 -1.83 -26.51
N GLY A 5 -6.26 -1.43 -27.29
CA GLY A 5 -4.94 -2.09 -27.33
C GLY A 5 -3.97 -1.60 -26.26
N VAL A 6 -4.12 -0.36 -25.80
CA VAL A 6 -3.22 0.25 -24.82
C VAL A 6 -3.55 -0.18 -23.40
N TYR A 7 -4.85 -0.37 -23.11
CA TYR A 7 -5.30 -0.85 -21.80
C TYR A 7 -4.90 -2.30 -21.50
N ALA A 8 -4.87 -3.15 -22.52
CA ALA A 8 -4.46 -4.55 -22.37
C ALA A 8 -2.96 -4.69 -22.09
N LEU A 9 -2.13 -3.77 -22.57
CA LEU A 9 -0.68 -3.79 -22.35
C LEU A 9 -0.31 -3.25 -20.95
N LEU A 10 -1.10 -2.32 -20.41
CA LEU A 10 -0.93 -1.79 -19.05
C LEU A 10 -1.40 -2.77 -17.98
N MET A 11 -2.41 -3.61 -18.28
CA MET A 11 -2.93 -4.61 -17.35
C MET A 11 -1.99 -5.81 -17.14
N SER A 12 -1.03 -6.06 -18.03
CA SER A 12 -0.10 -7.18 -17.88
C SER A 12 1.16 -6.86 -17.06
N ALA A 13 1.34 -5.62 -16.64
CA ALA A 13 2.54 -5.19 -15.92
C ALA A 13 2.34 -5.00 -14.41
N THR A 14 1.14 -5.20 -13.85
CA THR A 14 0.83 -4.63 -12.53
C THR A 14 0.28 -5.61 -11.51
N THR A 15 0.49 -6.91 -11.67
CA THR A 15 0.27 -7.81 -10.54
C THR A 15 1.61 -8.43 -10.14
N MET A 16 2.54 -7.60 -9.70
CA MET A 16 3.59 -8.09 -8.84
C MET A 16 2.97 -8.32 -7.46
N THR A 17 2.54 -9.54 -7.22
CA THR A 17 2.26 -10.04 -5.87
C THR A 17 3.58 -9.96 -5.12
N ARG A 18 3.81 -8.85 -4.43
CA ARG A 18 4.97 -8.70 -3.57
C ARG A 18 4.73 -9.54 -2.35
N ASN A 19 5.30 -10.71 -2.33
CA ASN A 19 5.35 -11.54 -1.13
C ASN A 19 6.45 -10.96 -0.21
N ILE A 20 6.18 -9.80 0.40
CA ILE A 20 7.09 -9.18 1.37
C ILE A 20 6.88 -9.89 2.69
N ASP A 21 7.92 -10.53 3.18
CA ASP A 21 7.95 -11.19 4.48
C ASP A 21 8.26 -10.17 5.58
N ILE A 22 7.21 -9.64 6.21
CA ILE A 22 7.32 -8.65 7.29
C ILE A 22 8.02 -9.25 8.51
N GLU A 23 7.87 -10.53 8.79
CA GLU A 23 8.55 -11.20 9.89
C GLU A 23 10.08 -11.19 9.67
N ALA A 24 10.52 -11.48 8.46
CA ALA A 24 11.93 -11.40 8.09
C ALA A 24 12.48 -9.98 8.21
N LEU A 25 11.72 -8.96 7.78
CA LEU A 25 12.08 -7.56 7.94
C LEU A 25 12.21 -7.14 9.41
N CYS A 26 11.33 -7.63 10.28
CA CYS A 26 11.44 -7.42 11.73
C CYS A 26 12.74 -7.98 12.28
N ALA A 27 13.11 -9.19 11.86
CA ALA A 27 14.36 -9.83 12.30
C ALA A 27 15.59 -9.03 11.84
N GLU A 28 15.60 -8.57 10.59
CA GLU A 28 16.68 -7.71 10.05
C GLU A 28 16.85 -6.42 10.83
N LYS A 29 15.76 -5.83 11.31
CA LYS A 29 15.75 -4.59 12.08
C LYS A 29 15.92 -4.78 13.59
N GLY A 30 16.10 -6.03 14.04
CA GLY A 30 16.29 -6.35 15.46
C GLY A 30 15.05 -6.18 16.32
N LEU A 31 13.87 -6.18 15.73
CA LEU A 31 12.61 -6.10 16.45
C LEU A 31 12.24 -7.46 17.07
N ARG A 32 11.89 -7.42 18.36
CA ARG A 32 11.36 -8.62 19.02
C ARG A 32 9.98 -8.95 18.49
N ILE A 33 9.83 -10.15 17.96
CA ILE A 33 8.54 -10.72 17.54
C ILE A 33 7.96 -11.60 18.64
N THR A 34 6.75 -11.23 19.10
CA THR A 34 5.88 -12.10 19.91
C THR A 34 4.99 -12.92 18.99
N GLU A 35 4.35 -13.97 19.51
CA GLU A 35 3.41 -14.78 18.70
C GLU A 35 2.27 -13.94 18.12
N GLN A 36 1.71 -13.00 18.88
CA GLN A 36 0.67 -12.12 18.38
C GLN A 36 1.16 -11.18 17.28
N ARG A 37 2.37 -10.62 17.42
CA ARG A 37 2.98 -9.82 16.36
C ARG A 37 3.27 -10.63 15.11
N ARG A 38 3.64 -11.91 15.27
CA ARG A 38 3.85 -12.83 14.14
C ARG A 38 2.58 -13.05 13.34
N VAL A 39 1.44 -13.24 14.02
CA VAL A 39 0.14 -13.35 13.34
C VAL A 39 -0.20 -12.09 12.56
N ILE A 40 -0.04 -10.92 13.18
CA ILE A 40 -0.30 -9.62 12.53
C ILE A 40 0.63 -9.41 11.34
N ALA A 41 1.91 -9.72 11.48
CA ALA A 41 2.89 -9.65 10.39
C ALA A 41 2.53 -10.55 9.21
N ARG A 42 2.05 -11.76 9.47
CA ARG A 42 1.58 -12.69 8.44
C ARG A 42 0.36 -12.13 7.70
N VAL A 43 -0.64 -11.64 8.43
CA VAL A 43 -1.84 -11.03 7.83
C VAL A 43 -1.46 -9.86 6.92
N LEU A 44 -0.54 -9.00 7.35
CA LEU A 44 -0.03 -7.90 6.53
C LEU A 44 0.75 -8.38 5.31
N SER A 45 1.59 -9.41 5.46
CA SER A 45 2.39 -9.96 4.36
C SER A 45 1.53 -10.61 3.28
N GLU A 46 0.41 -11.24 3.66
CA GLU A 46 -0.52 -11.90 2.76
C GLU A 46 -1.60 -10.95 2.19
N ALA A 47 -1.67 -9.71 2.71
CA ALA A 47 -2.67 -8.75 2.27
C ALA A 47 -2.39 -8.27 0.83
N GLU A 48 -3.38 -8.37 -0.03
CA GLU A 48 -3.37 -7.84 -1.39
C GLU A 48 -4.02 -6.46 -1.49
N ASP A 49 -4.63 -6.02 -0.41
CA ASP A 49 -5.25 -4.72 -0.23
C ASP A 49 -4.43 -3.85 0.74
N HIS A 50 -4.88 -2.61 0.94
CA HIS A 50 -4.31 -1.70 1.93
C HIS A 50 -5.24 -1.70 3.16
N PRO A 51 -5.09 -2.66 4.10
CA PRO A 51 -6.01 -2.78 5.21
C PRO A 51 -5.84 -1.65 6.24
N ASP A 52 -6.94 -1.26 6.85
CA ASP A 52 -6.95 -0.43 8.06
C ASP A 52 -6.78 -1.31 9.31
N VAL A 53 -6.70 -0.67 10.48
CA VAL A 53 -6.51 -1.39 11.75
C VAL A 53 -7.68 -2.30 12.08
N GLU A 54 -8.91 -1.90 11.78
CA GLU A 54 -10.10 -2.73 12.04
C GLU A 54 -10.09 -4.00 11.20
N THR A 55 -9.76 -3.88 9.91
CA THR A 55 -9.61 -5.02 9.00
C THR A 55 -8.48 -5.95 9.46
N LEU A 56 -7.34 -5.38 9.87
CA LEU A 56 -6.22 -6.17 10.43
C LEU A 56 -6.63 -6.90 11.71
N TYR A 57 -7.39 -6.23 12.57
CA TYR A 57 -7.93 -6.86 13.79
C TYR A 57 -8.86 -8.02 13.45
N ASP A 58 -9.81 -7.84 12.55
CA ASP A 58 -10.74 -8.89 12.15
C ASP A 58 -10.02 -10.12 11.59
N ARG A 59 -9.05 -9.91 10.72
CA ARG A 59 -8.25 -11.00 10.13
C ARG A 59 -7.32 -11.67 11.15
N SER A 60 -6.68 -10.90 12.00
CA SER A 60 -5.72 -11.41 13.00
C SER A 60 -6.44 -12.15 14.14
N SER A 61 -7.56 -11.61 14.63
CA SER A 61 -8.37 -12.25 15.68
C SER A 61 -9.07 -13.53 15.22
N ALA A 62 -9.32 -13.67 13.92
CA ALA A 62 -9.80 -14.92 13.35
C ALA A 62 -8.76 -16.05 13.43
N ILE A 63 -7.47 -15.71 13.42
CA ILE A 63 -6.36 -16.67 13.58
C ILE A 63 -6.05 -16.90 15.06
N ASP A 64 -5.91 -15.82 15.83
CA ASP A 64 -5.65 -15.85 17.28
C ASP A 64 -6.69 -15.00 18.01
N PRO A 65 -7.71 -15.59 18.61
CA PRO A 65 -8.77 -14.88 19.34
C PRO A 65 -8.26 -14.06 20.54
N GLY A 66 -7.06 -14.32 21.02
CA GLY A 66 -6.42 -13.58 22.12
C GLY A 66 -5.90 -12.20 21.73
N ILE A 67 -5.83 -11.89 20.43
CA ILE A 67 -5.38 -10.60 19.95
C ILE A 67 -6.47 -9.55 20.19
N SER A 68 -6.11 -8.46 20.89
CA SER A 68 -6.97 -7.30 21.07
C SER A 68 -6.72 -6.26 19.99
N ILE A 69 -7.70 -5.37 19.77
CA ILE A 69 -7.52 -4.23 18.85
C ILE A 69 -6.39 -3.32 19.31
N ALA A 70 -6.20 -3.15 20.62
CA ALA A 70 -5.10 -2.37 21.17
C ALA A 70 -3.73 -2.98 20.81
N THR A 71 -3.62 -4.30 20.77
CA THR A 71 -2.40 -5.00 20.34
C THR A 71 -2.13 -4.75 18.86
N VAL A 72 -3.16 -4.74 18.01
CA VAL A 72 -3.02 -4.42 16.58
C VAL A 72 -2.52 -2.99 16.39
N TYR A 73 -3.11 -2.01 17.08
CA TYR A 73 -2.66 -0.61 17.02
C TYR A 73 -1.19 -0.45 17.41
N ARG A 74 -0.79 -1.05 18.52
CA ARG A 74 0.60 -0.98 19.00
C ARG A 74 1.58 -1.66 18.04
N THR A 75 1.19 -2.78 17.46
CA THR A 75 2.02 -3.53 16.52
C THR A 75 2.21 -2.77 15.22
N VAL A 76 1.12 -2.24 14.65
CA VAL A 76 1.17 -1.43 13.43
C VAL A 76 2.02 -0.18 13.62
N ARG A 77 1.86 0.50 14.74
CA ARG A 77 2.68 1.68 15.07
C ARG A 77 4.17 1.32 15.20
N LEU A 78 4.49 0.20 15.84
CA LEU A 78 5.87 -0.28 15.94
C LEU A 78 6.47 -0.56 14.57
N PHE A 79 5.73 -1.19 13.68
CA PHE A 79 6.19 -1.51 12.33
C PHE A 79 6.33 -0.25 11.46
N GLU A 80 5.43 0.71 11.61
CA GLU A 80 5.52 2.02 10.93
C GLU A 80 6.76 2.80 11.40
N GLU A 81 6.99 2.91 12.71
CA GLU A 81 8.15 3.61 13.30
C GLU A 81 9.47 2.95 12.90
N ALA A 82 9.48 1.64 12.68
CA ALA A 82 10.64 0.89 12.19
C ALA A 82 10.85 0.97 10.67
N GLY A 83 9.95 1.63 9.93
CA GLY A 83 10.00 1.73 8.48
C GLY A 83 9.66 0.41 7.76
N ILE A 84 8.98 -0.51 8.42
CA ILE A 84 8.52 -1.78 7.86
C ILE A 84 7.19 -1.60 7.13
N LEU A 85 6.32 -0.73 7.63
CA LEU A 85 5.04 -0.36 7.04
C LEU A 85 5.03 1.09 6.62
N ASP A 86 4.37 1.35 5.49
CA ASP A 86 3.93 2.68 5.10
C ASP A 86 2.47 2.89 5.49
N ARG A 87 2.20 4.09 5.96
CA ARG A 87 0.85 4.55 6.31
C ARG A 87 0.35 5.51 5.25
N HIS A 88 -0.85 5.25 4.76
CA HIS A 88 -1.53 6.10 3.78
C HIS A 88 -2.85 6.63 4.35
N ASP A 89 -3.13 7.88 4.06
CA ASP A 89 -4.44 8.51 4.27
C ASP A 89 -4.99 8.90 2.90
N PHE A 90 -6.00 8.17 2.43
CA PHE A 90 -6.63 8.41 1.13
C PHE A 90 -7.89 9.29 1.22
N GLY A 91 -8.06 10.03 2.30
CA GLY A 91 -9.15 10.99 2.46
C GLY A 91 -10.49 10.40 2.91
N ASP A 92 -10.53 9.11 3.27
CA ASP A 92 -11.72 8.43 3.79
C ASP A 92 -11.80 8.37 5.32
N GLY A 93 -10.92 9.11 6.01
CA GLY A 93 -10.86 9.17 7.47
C GLY A 93 -10.21 7.95 8.14
N ARG A 94 -9.64 7.03 7.35
CA ARG A 94 -8.97 5.82 7.84
C ARG A 94 -7.52 5.79 7.42
N ALA A 95 -6.61 5.44 8.34
CA ALA A 95 -5.25 5.10 7.98
C ALA A 95 -5.21 3.69 7.36
N ARG A 96 -4.57 3.58 6.21
CA ARG A 96 -4.36 2.32 5.48
C ARG A 96 -2.88 1.97 5.51
N TYR A 97 -2.58 0.69 5.54
CA TYR A 97 -1.21 0.21 5.71
C TYR A 97 -0.81 -0.75 4.61
N GLU A 98 0.45 -0.67 4.22
CA GLU A 98 1.09 -1.63 3.34
C GLU A 98 2.52 -1.90 3.79
N ALA A 99 3.09 -3.05 3.43
CA ALA A 99 4.52 -3.28 3.60
C ALA A 99 5.29 -2.23 2.81
N ALA A 100 6.28 -1.60 3.45
CA ALA A 100 7.07 -0.55 2.83
C ALA A 100 7.71 -1.07 1.53
N PRO A 101 7.38 -0.48 0.37
CA PRO A 101 7.82 -0.98 -0.91
C PRO A 101 9.30 -0.74 -1.12
N GLU A 102 9.98 -1.70 -1.77
CA GLU A 102 11.36 -1.51 -2.21
C GLU A 102 11.48 -0.50 -3.36
N ALA A 103 10.41 -0.33 -4.12
CA ALA A 103 10.33 0.58 -5.25
C ALA A 103 9.11 1.50 -5.13
N HIS A 104 9.29 2.74 -5.59
CA HIS A 104 8.23 3.73 -5.62
C HIS A 104 7.06 3.29 -6.52
N HIS A 105 5.84 3.56 -6.09
CA HIS A 105 4.61 3.44 -6.88
C HIS A 105 3.61 4.53 -6.47
N ASP A 106 2.68 4.79 -7.37
CA ASP A 106 1.58 5.72 -7.16
C ASP A 106 0.27 4.95 -6.90
N HIS A 107 -0.75 5.64 -6.45
CA HIS A 107 -2.02 5.04 -6.06
C HIS A 107 -3.20 5.63 -6.85
N LEU A 108 -4.09 4.76 -7.32
CA LEU A 108 -5.42 5.12 -7.82
C LEU A 108 -6.47 4.53 -6.88
N ILE A 109 -7.28 5.40 -6.31
CA ILE A 109 -8.32 5.03 -5.35
C ILE A 109 -9.68 5.05 -6.04
N ASP A 110 -10.39 3.92 -6.03
CA ASP A 110 -11.78 3.87 -6.42
C ASP A 110 -12.64 4.46 -5.30
N VAL A 111 -13.21 5.64 -5.52
CA VAL A 111 -13.97 6.36 -4.50
C VAL A 111 -15.29 5.71 -4.13
N GLU A 112 -15.80 4.79 -4.94
CA GLU A 112 -17.04 4.06 -4.65
C GLU A 112 -16.80 2.82 -3.78
N THR A 113 -15.70 2.11 -4.00
CA THR A 113 -15.41 0.85 -3.31
C THR A 113 -14.30 0.97 -2.26
N GLY A 114 -13.49 2.03 -2.33
CA GLY A 114 -12.28 2.17 -1.54
C GLY A 114 -11.12 1.28 -1.98
N LYS A 115 -11.27 0.55 -3.11
CA LYS A 115 -10.18 -0.25 -3.66
C LYS A 115 -9.03 0.63 -4.09
N VAL A 116 -7.82 0.23 -3.74
CA VAL A 116 -6.58 0.90 -4.11
C VAL A 116 -5.86 0.09 -5.16
N ILE A 117 -5.45 0.75 -6.24
CA ILE A 117 -4.66 0.18 -7.33
C ILE A 117 -3.31 0.86 -7.32
N GLU A 118 -2.25 0.08 -7.30
CA GLU A 118 -0.89 0.56 -7.44
C GLU A 118 -0.48 0.59 -8.91
N PHE A 119 0.23 1.63 -9.30
CA PHE A 119 0.77 1.73 -10.66
C PHE A 119 2.10 2.46 -10.67
N VAL A 120 2.87 2.22 -11.71
CA VAL A 120 4.07 2.98 -12.06
C VAL A 120 3.96 3.35 -13.52
N ASP A 121 4.14 4.63 -13.83
CA ASP A 121 4.13 5.14 -15.19
C ASP A 121 5.43 5.92 -15.44
N PRO A 122 6.36 5.37 -16.23
CA PRO A 122 7.64 6.02 -16.51
C PRO A 122 7.51 7.36 -17.25
N GLU A 123 6.47 7.55 -18.08
CA GLU A 123 6.22 8.80 -18.78
C GLU A 123 5.78 9.90 -17.80
N LEU A 124 4.93 9.53 -16.83
CA LEU A 124 4.51 10.42 -15.77
C LEU A 124 5.70 10.85 -14.90
N GLU A 125 6.55 9.92 -14.51
CA GLU A 125 7.75 10.22 -13.71
C GLU A 125 8.72 11.13 -14.46
N ALA A 126 8.92 10.91 -15.75
CA ALA A 126 9.75 11.76 -16.59
C ALA A 126 9.18 13.17 -16.69
N LEU A 127 7.86 13.31 -16.83
CA LEU A 127 7.17 14.60 -16.88
C LEU A 127 7.30 15.37 -15.56
N GLN A 128 7.14 14.72 -14.44
CA GLN A 128 7.31 15.34 -13.12
C GLN A 128 8.72 15.89 -12.93
N LYS A 129 9.73 15.11 -13.34
CA LYS A 129 11.12 15.53 -13.30
C LYS A 129 11.38 16.77 -14.18
N GLN A 130 10.85 16.79 -15.39
CA GLN A 130 10.96 17.92 -16.30
C GLN A 130 10.30 19.19 -15.72
N ILE A 131 9.14 19.05 -15.08
CA ILE A 131 8.45 20.16 -14.43
C ILE A 131 9.31 20.73 -13.30
N ALA A 132 9.86 19.90 -12.45
CA ALA A 132 10.73 20.30 -11.36
C ALA A 132 11.97 21.08 -11.90
N GLU A 133 12.61 20.55 -12.93
CA GLU A 133 13.79 21.16 -13.58
C GLU A 133 13.45 22.53 -14.17
N LYS A 134 12.30 22.68 -14.85
CA LYS A 134 11.84 23.98 -15.38
C LYS A 134 11.61 25.03 -14.28
N LEU A 135 11.26 24.57 -13.10
CA LEU A 135 11.06 25.43 -11.92
C LEU A 135 12.36 25.66 -11.13
N GLY A 136 13.49 25.10 -11.58
CA GLY A 136 14.79 25.27 -10.96
C GLY A 136 15.09 24.28 -9.82
N PHE A 137 14.40 23.15 -9.77
CA PHE A 137 14.55 22.15 -8.71
C PHE A 137 14.98 20.79 -9.26
N ARG A 138 15.73 20.05 -8.46
CA ARG A 138 15.96 18.63 -8.65
C ARG A 138 14.90 17.88 -7.86
N LEU A 139 14.09 17.07 -8.54
CA LEU A 139 13.10 16.24 -7.89
C LEU A 139 13.79 15.16 -7.03
N VAL A 140 13.43 15.05 -5.76
CA VAL A 140 13.96 14.04 -4.84
C VAL A 140 12.95 12.96 -4.53
N ASP A 141 11.66 13.30 -4.50
CA ASP A 141 10.56 12.37 -4.22
C ASP A 141 9.24 13.01 -4.65
N HIS A 142 8.21 12.17 -4.84
CA HIS A 142 6.84 12.64 -5.06
C HIS A 142 5.84 11.67 -4.43
N ARG A 143 4.65 12.17 -4.19
CA ARG A 143 3.48 11.35 -3.82
C ARG A 143 2.36 11.72 -4.76
N MET A 144 1.69 10.72 -5.32
CA MET A 144 0.54 10.93 -6.19
C MET A 144 -0.58 9.97 -5.83
N GLU A 145 -1.75 10.55 -5.70
CA GLU A 145 -3.00 9.83 -5.48
C GLU A 145 -4.02 10.30 -6.51
N LEU A 146 -4.53 9.37 -7.28
CA LEU A 146 -5.62 9.62 -8.23
C LEU A 146 -6.90 9.06 -7.63
N TYR A 147 -7.99 9.79 -7.78
CA TYR A 147 -9.31 9.41 -7.29
C TYR A 147 -10.25 9.27 -8.48
N GLY A 148 -10.85 8.11 -8.63
CA GLY A 148 -11.67 7.82 -9.80
C GLY A 148 -12.80 6.85 -9.51
N VAL A 149 -13.65 6.66 -10.52
CA VAL A 149 -14.69 5.64 -10.56
C VAL A 149 -14.44 4.69 -11.72
N SER A 150 -14.80 3.42 -11.56
CA SER A 150 -14.63 2.43 -12.62
C SER A 150 -15.40 2.83 -13.87
N LEU A 151 -14.73 2.76 -15.03
CA LEU A 151 -15.37 2.99 -16.33
C LEU A 151 -16.44 1.93 -16.67
N ASP A 152 -16.37 0.76 -16.04
CA ASP A 152 -17.32 -0.34 -16.26
C ASP A 152 -18.63 -0.15 -15.49
N ARG A 153 -18.65 0.81 -14.54
CA ARG A 153 -19.88 1.15 -13.83
C ARG A 153 -20.64 2.21 -14.59
N LYS A 154 -21.86 1.87 -14.95
CA LYS A 154 -22.80 2.86 -15.48
C LYS A 154 -23.21 3.81 -14.37
N ALA A 155 -23.10 5.08 -14.65
CA ALA A 155 -23.63 6.12 -13.76
C ALA A 155 -25.14 5.93 -13.54
#